data_5d58f5230e595e24819f5137b3597a40
#
_entry.id   5d58f5230e595e24819f5137b3597a40
#
_cell.length_a   1.000
_cell.length_b   1.000
_cell.length_c   1.000
_cell.angle_alpha   90.00
_cell.angle_beta   90.00
_cell.angle_gamma   90.00
#
_symmetry.space_group_name_H-M   'P 1'
#
loop_
_entity.id
_entity.type
_entity.pdbx_description
1 polymer ?
#
loop_
_entity_poly.entity_id
_entity_poly.type
_entity_poly.pdbx_seq_one_letter_code
_entity_poly.pdbx_strand_id
1 'polypeptide(L)'
;MNKMTAIPQNYKNNVEWILGAYEDAGVTFPNGFQKDAIQNAVGARKTNKWKNWSCNISICKTDKGEFVIVEDSGTMGLTGENIPAEEINKLMASGETLDSTQRLARFTSMFNSGGNTTGGGLFGAGKSVYSVASDMYTYYFDSLREDGLYVANMNKCGQVQSVALENDEAKNFIYDFTGLNPKQTVGTRIIIESPKKELVESILNGDIISYIQESWWLIIKRLDETASISVNGKNVKVPSEPFNVEHIFELQNPEKYMDGYRVKHFGLYVSDTKDTMWHGISYYRKGMKIGEIDLKDIPDKIRNRFWGFVEVDEEWEEGLSEIEDRVHFGVSKGSKNSKTYQNLKGFCNQKVQSLLIKWGYIKNKEYEDKKLKDSLSKIAEELQDLFGKLGYEDLGIGPKKPDFNVRWQDIKYPVKDSEQVTSGDEIKFSMRITS
;
A
#
# COMPACT_ATOMS: atom_id res chain seq x y z
N MET A 1 12.31 -41.92 8.87
CA MET A 1 11.07 -41.10 8.94
C MET A 1 11.29 -39.99 9.96
N ASN A 2 11.49 -38.75 9.53
CA ASN A 2 11.59 -37.62 10.42
C ASN A 2 10.26 -37.45 11.18
N LYS A 3 10.33 -37.22 12.49
CA LYS A 3 9.14 -36.99 13.31
C LYS A 3 8.41 -35.72 12.80
N MET A 4 7.16 -35.86 12.42
CA MET A 4 6.30 -34.70 12.19
C MET A 4 5.92 -34.08 13.53
N THR A 5 5.85 -32.76 13.58
CA THR A 5 5.34 -32.04 14.76
C THR A 5 3.86 -32.35 14.94
N ALA A 6 3.37 -32.33 16.17
CA ALA A 6 1.94 -32.48 16.43
C ALA A 6 1.15 -31.35 15.76
N ILE A 7 -0.04 -31.65 15.21
CA ILE A 7 -0.95 -30.62 14.68
C ILE A 7 -1.38 -29.74 15.83
N PRO A 8 -1.21 -28.40 15.75
CA PRO A 8 -1.85 -27.49 16.69
C PRO A 8 -3.36 -27.68 16.62
N GLN A 9 -4.05 -27.88 17.74
CA GLN A 9 -5.46 -28.19 17.83
C GLN A 9 -6.40 -27.19 17.09
N ASN A 10 -5.89 -26.02 16.66
CA ASN A 10 -6.64 -24.96 15.98
C ASN A 10 -5.92 -24.44 14.74
N TYR A 11 -5.10 -25.25 14.06
CA TYR A 11 -4.34 -24.77 12.91
C TYR A 11 -5.20 -24.12 11.84
N LYS A 12 -6.29 -24.76 11.47
CA LYS A 12 -7.24 -24.25 10.49
C LYS A 12 -7.74 -22.85 10.87
N ASN A 13 -8.24 -22.68 12.09
CA ASN A 13 -8.69 -21.37 12.57
C ASN A 13 -7.57 -20.33 12.60
N ASN A 14 -6.34 -20.77 12.92
CA ASN A 14 -5.19 -19.91 12.97
C ASN A 14 -4.71 -19.40 11.60
N VAL A 15 -5.01 -20.08 10.50
CA VAL A 15 -4.65 -19.63 9.16
C VAL A 15 -5.82 -19.01 8.42
N GLU A 16 -7.06 -19.44 8.66
CA GLU A 16 -8.26 -18.91 8.01
C GLU A 16 -8.61 -17.47 8.40
N TRP A 17 -8.04 -16.93 9.51
CA TRP A 17 -8.23 -15.53 9.87
C TRP A 17 -7.85 -14.59 8.72
N ILE A 18 -6.89 -14.98 7.86
CA ILE A 18 -6.45 -14.17 6.73
C ILE A 18 -7.55 -14.02 5.67
N LEU A 19 -8.38 -15.05 5.48
CA LEU A 19 -9.53 -14.97 4.57
C LEU A 19 -10.55 -13.93 5.05
N GLY A 20 -10.89 -13.98 6.35
CA GLY A 20 -11.75 -12.96 6.95
C GLY A 20 -11.15 -11.56 6.87
N ALA A 21 -9.85 -11.43 7.01
CA ALA A 21 -9.17 -10.12 6.88
C ALA A 21 -9.22 -9.58 5.43
N TYR A 22 -9.11 -10.45 4.41
CA TYR A 22 -9.32 -10.03 3.02
C TYR A 22 -10.78 -9.63 2.76
N GLU A 23 -11.74 -10.41 3.27
CA GLU A 23 -13.17 -10.09 3.18
C GLU A 23 -13.48 -8.74 3.86
N ASP A 24 -12.98 -8.52 5.06
CA ASP A 24 -13.11 -7.25 5.80
C ASP A 24 -12.49 -6.05 5.06
N ALA A 25 -11.44 -6.29 4.29
CA ALA A 25 -10.80 -5.30 3.42
C ALA A 25 -11.52 -5.12 2.07
N GLY A 26 -12.54 -5.95 1.78
CA GLY A 26 -13.27 -5.91 0.51
C GLY A 26 -12.48 -6.42 -0.68
N VAL A 27 -11.49 -7.31 -0.46
CA VAL A 27 -10.64 -7.86 -1.51
C VAL A 27 -10.88 -9.35 -1.70
N THR A 28 -10.77 -9.80 -2.95
CA THR A 28 -10.88 -11.23 -3.28
C THR A 28 -9.63 -11.99 -2.82
N PHE A 29 -9.79 -13.28 -2.54
CA PHE A 29 -8.66 -14.11 -2.13
C PHE A 29 -7.50 -14.09 -3.15
N PRO A 30 -7.71 -14.22 -4.49
CA PRO A 30 -6.59 -14.12 -5.45
C PRO A 30 -5.85 -12.78 -5.41
N ASN A 31 -6.55 -11.67 -5.12
CA ASN A 31 -5.90 -10.37 -4.96
C ASN A 31 -5.03 -10.32 -3.70
N GLY A 32 -5.53 -10.81 -2.56
CA GLY A 32 -4.75 -10.94 -1.34
C GLY A 32 -3.55 -11.87 -1.51
N PHE A 33 -3.78 -13.05 -2.11
CA PHE A 33 -2.76 -14.05 -2.35
C PHE A 33 -1.56 -13.51 -3.13
N GLN A 34 -1.80 -12.86 -4.29
CA GLN A 34 -0.69 -12.34 -5.11
C GLN A 34 0.14 -11.31 -4.36
N LYS A 35 -0.53 -10.51 -3.53
CA LYS A 35 0.14 -9.42 -2.80
C LYS A 35 1.10 -9.99 -1.75
N ASP A 36 0.65 -10.91 -0.92
CA ASP A 36 1.47 -11.56 0.09
C ASP A 36 2.57 -12.44 -0.53
N ALA A 37 2.26 -13.17 -1.60
CA ALA A 37 3.22 -14.02 -2.28
C ALA A 37 4.38 -13.21 -2.90
N ILE A 38 4.06 -12.13 -3.63
CA ILE A 38 5.07 -11.26 -4.24
C ILE A 38 5.84 -10.49 -3.16
N GLN A 39 5.18 -10.03 -2.09
CA GLN A 39 5.84 -9.37 -0.97
C GLN A 39 6.93 -10.25 -0.34
N ASN A 40 6.65 -11.53 -0.15
CA ASN A 40 7.63 -12.50 0.36
C ASN A 40 8.84 -12.62 -0.58
N ALA A 41 8.62 -12.70 -1.90
CA ALA A 41 9.69 -12.76 -2.90
C ALA A 41 10.49 -11.44 -2.96
N VAL A 42 9.83 -10.28 -2.88
CA VAL A 42 10.47 -8.97 -2.78
C VAL A 42 11.33 -8.86 -1.53
N GLY A 43 10.84 -9.37 -0.39
CA GLY A 43 11.58 -9.42 0.87
C GLY A 43 12.79 -10.34 0.88
N ALA A 44 12.82 -11.32 -0.01
CA ALA A 44 13.92 -12.28 -0.13
C ALA A 44 15.08 -11.80 -1.00
N ARG A 45 14.99 -10.62 -1.65
CA ARG A 45 16.07 -10.07 -2.51
C ARG A 45 17.40 -9.95 -1.77
N LYS A 46 18.50 -10.13 -2.52
CA LYS A 46 19.87 -10.00 -2.00
C LYS A 46 20.25 -8.56 -1.65
N THR A 47 19.79 -7.63 -2.44
CA THR A 47 20.11 -6.19 -2.33
C THR A 47 18.89 -5.37 -2.69
N ASN A 48 18.96 -4.05 -2.54
CA ASN A 48 17.94 -3.12 -3.03
C ASN A 48 17.91 -3.02 -4.58
N LYS A 49 18.75 -3.76 -5.29
CA LYS A 49 18.79 -3.82 -6.76
C LYS A 49 17.93 -4.98 -7.25
N TRP A 50 17.41 -4.85 -8.46
CA TRP A 50 16.52 -5.83 -9.09
C TRP A 50 17.24 -6.84 -9.99
N LYS A 51 18.54 -6.71 -10.19
CA LYS A 51 19.31 -7.52 -11.13
C LYS A 51 19.11 -9.02 -10.91
N ASN A 52 18.70 -9.72 -11.97
CA ASN A 52 18.42 -11.15 -12.00
C ASN A 52 17.35 -11.63 -10.99
N TRP A 53 16.55 -10.72 -10.43
CA TRP A 53 15.45 -11.08 -9.56
C TRP A 53 14.21 -11.42 -10.38
N SER A 54 13.51 -12.49 -9.99
CA SER A 54 12.21 -12.80 -10.56
C SER A 54 11.26 -13.40 -9.54
N CYS A 55 9.96 -13.21 -9.77
CA CYS A 55 8.89 -13.89 -9.06
C CYS A 55 7.87 -14.37 -10.11
N ASN A 56 7.61 -15.69 -10.13
CA ASN A 56 6.64 -16.30 -11.03
C ASN A 56 5.52 -16.99 -10.25
N ILE A 57 4.28 -16.72 -10.64
CA ILE A 57 3.10 -17.45 -10.16
C ILE A 57 2.59 -18.28 -11.32
N SER A 58 2.49 -19.61 -11.15
CA SER A 58 2.09 -20.48 -12.27
C SER A 58 1.27 -21.69 -11.79
N ILE A 59 0.56 -22.28 -12.73
CA ILE A 59 -0.15 -23.56 -12.55
C ILE A 59 0.70 -24.65 -13.19
N CYS A 60 0.83 -25.76 -12.49
CA CYS A 60 1.49 -26.96 -13.01
C CYS A 60 0.65 -28.19 -12.74
N LYS A 61 0.59 -29.10 -13.72
CA LYS A 61 0.00 -30.43 -13.59
C LYS A 61 1.07 -31.49 -13.75
N THR A 62 1.09 -32.44 -12.84
CA THR A 62 1.95 -33.64 -12.88
C THR A 62 1.09 -34.90 -12.70
N ASP A 63 1.71 -36.05 -12.70
CA ASP A 63 1.08 -37.32 -12.31
C ASP A 63 0.63 -37.36 -10.83
N LYS A 64 1.16 -36.45 -10.01
CA LYS A 64 0.82 -36.32 -8.57
C LYS A 64 -0.35 -35.39 -8.31
N GLY A 65 -0.71 -34.51 -9.24
CA GLY A 65 -1.83 -33.59 -9.07
C GLY A 65 -1.67 -32.25 -9.79
N GLU A 66 -2.54 -31.34 -9.43
CA GLU A 66 -2.50 -29.94 -9.86
C GLU A 66 -1.97 -29.07 -8.73
N PHE A 67 -1.06 -28.17 -9.10
CA PHE A 67 -0.36 -27.29 -8.17
C PHE A 67 -0.39 -25.84 -8.65
N VAL A 68 -0.49 -24.91 -7.70
CA VAL A 68 -0.08 -23.52 -7.91
C VAL A 68 1.32 -23.35 -7.35
N ILE A 69 2.20 -22.78 -8.14
CA ILE A 69 3.61 -22.58 -7.82
C ILE A 69 3.88 -21.08 -7.69
N VAL A 70 4.52 -20.69 -6.58
CA VAL A 70 5.12 -19.38 -6.42
C VAL A 70 6.62 -19.58 -6.33
N GLU A 71 7.35 -19.08 -7.30
CA GLU A 71 8.80 -19.26 -7.39
C GLU A 71 9.52 -17.94 -7.48
N ASP A 72 10.47 -17.71 -6.59
CA ASP A 72 11.44 -16.62 -6.71
C ASP A 72 12.80 -17.11 -7.19
N SER A 73 13.54 -16.22 -7.85
CA SER A 73 14.93 -16.46 -8.24
C SER A 73 15.74 -15.18 -8.07
N GLY A 74 17.06 -15.29 -8.00
CA GLY A 74 17.93 -14.15 -7.75
C GLY A 74 17.83 -13.63 -6.31
N THR A 75 17.30 -14.42 -5.41
CA THR A 75 17.20 -14.18 -3.97
C THR A 75 18.31 -14.92 -3.22
N MET A 76 18.33 -14.87 -1.90
CA MET A 76 19.30 -15.62 -1.10
C MET A 76 18.89 -17.06 -0.83
N GLY A 77 17.65 -17.42 -1.15
CA GLY A 77 17.03 -18.65 -0.68
C GLY A 77 16.76 -18.63 0.83
N LEU A 78 16.40 -19.78 1.39
CA LEU A 78 16.12 -19.95 2.81
C LEU A 78 17.42 -20.22 3.56
N THR A 79 18.16 -19.15 3.88
CA THR A 79 19.42 -19.17 4.60
C THR A 79 19.24 -19.47 6.10
N GLY A 80 20.35 -19.64 6.82
CA GLY A 80 20.40 -19.93 8.25
C GLY A 80 20.52 -21.42 8.55
N GLU A 81 20.59 -21.72 9.83
CA GLU A 81 20.69 -23.10 10.33
C GLU A 81 19.35 -23.83 10.21
N ASN A 82 19.44 -25.13 10.02
CA ASN A 82 18.28 -26.02 9.97
C ASN A 82 17.89 -26.43 11.41
N ILE A 83 17.29 -25.48 12.12
CA ILE A 83 16.95 -25.60 13.53
C ILE A 83 15.67 -26.47 13.66
N PRO A 84 15.65 -27.46 14.57
CA PRO A 84 14.46 -28.26 14.82
C PRO A 84 13.27 -27.41 15.27
N ALA A 85 12.09 -27.73 14.77
CA ALA A 85 10.84 -26.97 15.07
C ALA A 85 10.58 -26.89 16.59
N GLU A 86 10.94 -27.90 17.37
CA GLU A 86 10.81 -27.90 18.84
C GLU A 86 11.73 -26.86 19.51
N GLU A 87 12.92 -26.66 18.98
CA GLU A 87 13.88 -25.66 19.45
C GLU A 87 13.43 -24.25 19.08
N ILE A 88 12.95 -24.04 17.85
CA ILE A 88 12.35 -22.78 17.44
C ILE A 88 11.18 -22.39 18.37
N ASN A 89 10.30 -23.35 18.70
CA ASN A 89 9.20 -23.10 19.61
C ASN A 89 9.66 -22.74 21.03
N LYS A 90 10.75 -23.32 21.53
CA LYS A 90 11.35 -22.95 22.82
C LYS A 90 11.92 -21.52 22.81
N LEU A 91 12.67 -21.17 21.75
CA LEU A 91 13.19 -19.81 21.58
C LEU A 91 12.07 -18.78 21.55
N MET A 92 11.00 -19.06 20.82
CA MET A 92 9.84 -18.16 20.78
C MET A 92 9.12 -18.05 22.15
N ALA A 93 9.01 -19.16 22.88
CA ALA A 93 8.40 -19.17 24.22
C ALA A 93 9.24 -18.41 25.26
N SER A 94 10.56 -18.34 25.09
CA SER A 94 11.47 -17.54 25.93
C SER A 94 11.47 -16.04 25.58
N GLY A 95 10.74 -15.62 24.51
CA GLY A 95 10.73 -14.24 24.03
C GLY A 95 11.93 -13.88 23.16
N GLU A 96 12.74 -14.84 22.81
CA GLU A 96 13.85 -14.64 21.88
C GLU A 96 13.34 -14.54 20.43
N THR A 97 13.95 -13.64 19.64
CA THR A 97 13.64 -13.46 18.23
C THR A 97 14.70 -14.11 17.37
N LEU A 98 14.27 -14.80 16.32
CA LEU A 98 15.20 -15.34 15.33
C LEU A 98 15.85 -14.20 14.53
N ASP A 99 17.15 -14.27 14.37
CA ASP A 99 17.93 -13.35 13.55
C ASP A 99 17.39 -13.28 12.10
N SER A 100 17.60 -12.16 11.44
CA SER A 100 17.18 -11.94 10.03
C SER A 100 17.89 -12.89 9.05
N THR A 101 19.03 -13.46 9.41
CA THR A 101 19.77 -14.46 8.63
C THR A 101 19.17 -15.86 8.73
N GLN A 102 18.40 -16.15 9.79
CA GLN A 102 17.75 -17.44 10.05
C GLN A 102 16.43 -17.59 9.26
N ARG A 103 16.52 -17.41 7.94
CA ARG A 103 15.34 -17.39 7.06
C ARG A 103 14.60 -18.71 7.01
N LEU A 104 15.31 -19.84 7.03
CA LEU A 104 14.73 -21.18 7.04
C LEU A 104 13.89 -21.39 8.31
N ALA A 105 14.48 -21.14 9.48
CA ALA A 105 13.80 -21.27 10.76
C ALA A 105 12.59 -20.32 10.85
N ARG A 106 12.73 -19.08 10.39
CA ARG A 106 11.63 -18.12 10.33
C ARG A 106 10.53 -18.52 9.35
N PHE A 107 10.87 -19.17 8.25
CA PHE A 107 9.89 -19.63 7.27
C PHE A 107 9.11 -20.84 7.81
N THR A 108 9.75 -21.78 8.48
CA THR A 108 9.11 -22.97 9.07
C THR A 108 8.31 -22.66 10.35
N SER A 109 8.62 -21.58 11.07
CA SER A 109 7.88 -21.13 12.24
C SER A 109 6.70 -20.23 11.85
N MET A 110 5.53 -20.40 12.47
CA MET A 110 4.39 -19.51 12.27
C MET A 110 4.54 -18.24 13.13
N PHE A 111 4.04 -17.11 12.63
CA PHE A 111 3.97 -15.82 13.34
C PHE A 111 5.32 -15.20 13.77
N ASN A 112 6.43 -15.67 13.21
CA ASN A 112 7.72 -15.04 13.47
C ASN A 112 8.02 -13.97 12.43
N SER A 113 7.86 -12.69 12.79
CA SER A 113 8.06 -11.52 11.93
C SER A 113 9.41 -10.82 12.15
N GLY A 114 10.22 -11.26 13.11
CA GLY A 114 11.44 -10.53 13.54
C GLY A 114 12.31 -10.01 12.41
N GLY A 115 12.41 -8.70 12.27
CA GLY A 115 13.50 -8.02 11.56
C GLY A 115 13.54 -8.12 10.03
N ASN A 116 12.42 -8.21 9.32
CA ASN A 116 12.47 -8.16 7.85
C ASN A 116 12.59 -6.70 7.37
N THR A 117 13.83 -6.20 7.26
CA THR A 117 14.12 -4.80 6.91
C THR A 117 13.95 -4.49 5.42
N THR A 118 13.98 -5.50 4.54
CA THR A 118 13.96 -5.29 3.07
C THR A 118 12.61 -5.50 2.40
N GLY A 119 11.71 -6.28 3.04
CA GLY A 119 10.44 -6.67 2.43
C GLY A 119 9.26 -6.33 3.27
N GLY A 120 8.63 -5.39 3.38
CA GLY A 120 7.35 -4.95 3.95
C GLY A 120 6.53 -5.89 4.86
N GLY A 121 6.96 -7.13 5.07
CA GLY A 121 6.27 -8.13 5.91
C GLY A 121 6.40 -7.85 7.39
N LEU A 122 5.33 -7.36 8.03
CA LEU A 122 5.35 -6.89 9.41
C LEU A 122 4.89 -7.92 10.43
N PHE A 123 3.98 -8.80 10.03
CA PHE A 123 3.24 -9.63 10.99
C PHE A 123 3.66 -11.10 11.03
N GLY A 124 4.59 -11.54 10.15
CA GLY A 124 5.02 -12.94 10.05
C GLY A 124 3.92 -13.93 9.67
N ALA A 125 2.74 -13.42 9.36
CA ALA A 125 1.55 -14.19 9.05
C ALA A 125 1.31 -14.37 7.53
N GLY A 126 1.99 -13.59 6.67
CA GLY A 126 1.81 -13.62 5.22
C GLY A 126 2.06 -14.99 4.57
N LYS A 127 2.89 -15.85 5.19
CA LYS A 127 3.06 -17.22 4.72
C LYS A 127 1.85 -18.14 4.95
N SER A 128 0.90 -17.76 5.83
CA SER A 128 -0.37 -18.47 6.02
C SER A 128 -1.20 -18.49 4.73
N VAL A 129 -0.96 -17.53 3.84
CA VAL A 129 -1.61 -17.45 2.53
C VAL A 129 -1.40 -18.72 1.70
N TYR A 130 -0.23 -19.35 1.81
CA TYR A 130 0.07 -20.58 1.09
C TYR A 130 -0.75 -21.78 1.60
N SER A 131 -0.97 -21.84 2.92
CA SER A 131 -1.84 -22.87 3.50
C SER A 131 -3.30 -22.70 3.09
N VAL A 132 -3.85 -21.48 3.19
CA VAL A 132 -5.24 -21.22 2.84
C VAL A 132 -5.49 -21.24 1.33
N ALA A 133 -4.45 -21.17 0.52
CA ALA A 133 -4.55 -21.33 -0.93
C ALA A 133 -4.79 -22.78 -1.38
N SER A 134 -4.59 -23.75 -0.47
CA SER A 134 -4.87 -25.16 -0.67
C SER A 134 -6.20 -25.54 -0.03
N ASP A 135 -7.05 -26.29 -0.73
CA ASP A 135 -8.26 -26.89 -0.15
C ASP A 135 -7.93 -27.93 0.94
N MET A 136 -6.69 -28.44 0.93
CA MET A 136 -6.17 -29.38 1.92
C MET A 136 -5.25 -28.74 2.95
N TYR A 137 -5.06 -27.41 2.92
CA TYR A 137 -4.11 -26.66 3.78
C TYR A 137 -2.69 -27.21 3.68
N THR A 138 -2.30 -27.67 2.49
CA THR A 138 -1.03 -28.35 2.24
C THR A 138 -0.21 -27.63 1.19
N TYR A 139 1.03 -27.33 1.52
CA TYR A 139 2.03 -26.89 0.56
C TYR A 139 3.39 -27.51 0.85
N TYR A 140 4.18 -27.65 -0.19
CA TYR A 140 5.59 -28.01 -0.12
C TYR A 140 6.42 -26.78 -0.41
N PHE A 141 7.66 -26.79 0.03
CA PHE A 141 8.64 -25.82 -0.42
C PHE A 141 9.99 -26.44 -0.65
N ASP A 142 10.72 -25.89 -1.60
CA ASP A 142 12.13 -26.15 -1.78
C ASP A 142 12.89 -24.84 -1.99
N SER A 143 14.16 -24.85 -1.64
CA SER A 143 15.03 -23.70 -1.77
C SER A 143 16.45 -24.14 -2.08
N LEU A 144 17.01 -23.56 -3.15
CA LEU A 144 18.45 -23.64 -3.44
C LEU A 144 19.11 -22.37 -2.93
N ARG A 145 20.13 -22.54 -2.09
CA ARG A 145 20.89 -21.44 -1.48
C ARG A 145 22.13 -21.11 -2.32
N GLU A 146 22.73 -19.94 -2.08
CA GLU A 146 23.97 -19.54 -2.74
C GLU A 146 25.18 -20.43 -2.40
N ASP A 147 25.20 -20.97 -1.18
CA ASP A 147 26.23 -21.93 -0.73
C ASP A 147 26.05 -23.33 -1.33
N GLY A 148 25.05 -23.52 -2.18
CA GLY A 148 24.76 -24.78 -2.85
C GLY A 148 23.89 -25.73 -2.02
N LEU A 149 23.58 -25.41 -0.77
CA LEU A 149 22.68 -26.23 0.04
C LEU A 149 21.27 -26.19 -0.53
N TYR A 150 20.70 -27.36 -0.76
CA TYR A 150 19.30 -27.52 -1.18
C TYR A 150 18.50 -28.02 0.01
N VAL A 151 17.40 -27.34 0.32
CA VAL A 151 16.52 -27.69 1.44
C VAL A 151 15.07 -27.83 0.96
N ALA A 152 14.31 -28.75 1.57
CA ALA A 152 12.89 -28.92 1.31
C ALA A 152 12.15 -29.34 2.58
N ASN A 153 10.87 -28.98 2.64
CA ASN A 153 9.96 -29.42 3.68
C ASN A 153 8.52 -29.33 3.16
N MET A 154 7.57 -29.69 3.98
CA MET A 154 6.14 -29.48 3.72
C MET A 154 5.44 -28.89 4.94
N ASN A 155 4.32 -28.26 4.70
CA ASN A 155 3.34 -27.95 5.72
C ASN A 155 2.04 -28.65 5.31
N LYS A 156 1.65 -29.69 6.04
CA LYS A 156 0.41 -30.40 5.83
C LYS A 156 -0.52 -30.13 7.00
N CYS A 157 -1.48 -29.24 6.81
CA CYS A 157 -2.44 -28.88 7.85
C CYS A 157 -1.75 -28.50 9.19
N GLY A 158 -0.63 -27.75 9.11
CA GLY A 158 0.16 -27.35 10.28
C GLY A 158 1.22 -28.35 10.74
N GLN A 159 1.22 -29.55 10.17
CA GLN A 159 2.30 -30.50 10.41
C GLN A 159 3.48 -30.18 9.49
N VAL A 160 4.62 -29.88 10.08
CA VAL A 160 5.90 -29.73 9.39
C VAL A 160 6.83 -30.84 9.81
N GLN A 161 7.77 -31.22 8.95
CA GLN A 161 8.88 -32.06 9.42
C GLN A 161 9.71 -31.27 10.42
N SER A 162 10.15 -31.91 11.49
CA SER A 162 10.87 -31.27 12.58
C SER A 162 12.12 -30.55 12.11
N VAL A 163 12.78 -31.10 11.09
CA VAL A 163 13.96 -30.54 10.43
C VAL A 163 13.71 -30.60 8.92
N ALA A 164 14.06 -29.57 8.18
CA ALA A 164 14.00 -29.61 6.73
C ALA A 164 14.95 -30.69 6.17
N LEU A 165 14.53 -31.37 5.11
CA LEU A 165 15.38 -32.29 4.37
C LEU A 165 16.46 -31.51 3.62
N GLU A 166 17.60 -32.15 3.36
CA GLU A 166 18.75 -31.53 2.72
C GLU A 166 19.22 -32.31 1.49
N ASN A 167 19.75 -31.58 0.52
CA ASN A 167 20.42 -32.10 -0.67
C ASN A 167 19.62 -33.19 -1.42
N ASP A 168 20.19 -34.39 -1.61
CA ASP A 168 19.52 -35.41 -2.43
C ASP A 168 18.26 -35.97 -1.76
N GLU A 169 18.20 -36.02 -0.44
CA GLU A 169 16.98 -36.41 0.29
C GLU A 169 15.86 -35.37 0.01
N ALA A 170 16.19 -34.08 0.05
CA ALA A 170 15.25 -33.00 -0.28
C ALA A 170 14.80 -33.02 -1.73
N LYS A 171 15.72 -33.29 -2.67
CA LYS A 171 15.41 -33.37 -4.10
C LYS A 171 14.47 -34.55 -4.41
N ASN A 172 14.76 -35.70 -3.84
CA ASN A 172 13.92 -36.88 -3.98
C ASN A 172 12.54 -36.68 -3.38
N PHE A 173 12.48 -36.05 -2.19
CA PHE A 173 11.22 -35.70 -1.53
C PHE A 173 10.32 -34.83 -2.42
N ILE A 174 10.84 -33.76 -3.01
CA ILE A 174 10.06 -32.91 -3.90
C ILE A 174 9.56 -33.68 -5.11
N TYR A 175 10.42 -34.46 -5.75
CA TYR A 175 10.03 -35.26 -6.90
C TYR A 175 8.98 -36.32 -6.58
N ASP A 176 9.17 -37.03 -5.50
CA ASP A 176 8.28 -38.13 -5.08
C ASP A 176 6.86 -37.63 -4.74
N PHE A 177 6.76 -36.48 -4.08
CA PHE A 177 5.47 -35.91 -3.65
C PHE A 177 4.78 -35.06 -4.69
N THR A 178 5.54 -34.38 -5.53
CA THR A 178 4.96 -33.38 -6.46
C THR A 178 5.14 -33.73 -7.94
N GLY A 179 6.04 -34.66 -8.28
CA GLY A 179 6.44 -34.96 -9.66
C GLY A 179 7.27 -33.85 -10.32
N LEU A 180 7.63 -32.81 -9.58
CA LEU A 180 8.39 -31.67 -10.09
C LEU A 180 9.90 -31.92 -9.97
N ASN A 181 10.65 -31.50 -10.98
CA ASN A 181 12.11 -31.47 -10.85
C ASN A 181 12.53 -30.51 -9.74
N PRO A 182 13.62 -30.83 -9.01
CA PRO A 182 14.21 -29.92 -8.02
C PRO A 182 14.52 -28.54 -8.62
N LYS A 183 14.35 -27.48 -7.82
CA LYS A 183 14.68 -26.11 -8.22
C LYS A 183 16.16 -26.01 -8.61
N GLN A 184 16.43 -25.37 -9.77
CA GLN A 184 17.77 -25.28 -10.36
C GLN A 184 18.43 -23.90 -10.17
N THR A 185 17.64 -22.89 -9.81
CA THR A 185 18.13 -21.52 -9.62
C THR A 185 18.10 -21.15 -8.13
N VAL A 186 19.05 -20.34 -7.70
CA VAL A 186 19.08 -19.84 -6.32
C VAL A 186 17.81 -19.04 -6.02
N GLY A 187 17.12 -19.43 -4.96
CA GLY A 187 15.84 -18.86 -4.55
C GLY A 187 14.94 -19.90 -3.87
N THR A 188 13.68 -19.56 -3.71
CA THR A 188 12.67 -20.38 -3.04
C THR A 188 11.50 -20.67 -3.97
N ARG A 189 10.92 -21.85 -3.86
CA ARG A 189 9.70 -22.24 -4.55
C ARG A 189 8.70 -22.81 -3.55
N ILE A 190 7.48 -22.30 -3.61
CA ILE A 190 6.33 -22.81 -2.87
C ILE A 190 5.45 -23.56 -3.85
N ILE A 191 5.01 -24.76 -3.48
CA ILE A 191 4.21 -25.68 -4.29
C ILE A 191 2.93 -25.98 -3.53
N ILE A 192 1.82 -25.38 -3.92
CA ILE A 192 0.52 -25.47 -3.25
C ILE A 192 -0.24 -26.62 -3.86
N GLU A 193 -0.51 -27.66 -3.05
CA GLU A 193 -1.26 -28.85 -3.44
C GLU A 193 -2.76 -28.57 -3.44
N SER A 194 -3.49 -29.11 -4.42
CA SER A 194 -4.95 -28.95 -4.51
C SER A 194 -5.38 -27.49 -4.33
N PRO A 195 -4.92 -26.57 -5.20
CA PRO A 195 -5.17 -25.16 -5.05
C PRO A 195 -6.65 -24.82 -5.16
N LYS A 196 -7.09 -23.81 -4.41
CA LYS A 196 -8.45 -23.29 -4.49
C LYS A 196 -8.84 -22.93 -5.92
N LYS A 197 -10.05 -23.33 -6.31
CA LYS A 197 -10.58 -23.10 -7.65
C LYS A 197 -10.55 -21.63 -8.07
N GLU A 198 -10.93 -20.72 -7.20
CA GLU A 198 -10.93 -19.27 -7.48
C GLU A 198 -9.53 -18.72 -7.79
N LEU A 199 -8.49 -19.26 -7.15
CA LEU A 199 -7.11 -18.88 -7.45
C LEU A 199 -6.68 -19.40 -8.81
N VAL A 200 -6.98 -20.69 -9.11
CA VAL A 200 -6.69 -21.29 -10.42
C VAL A 200 -7.39 -20.54 -11.54
N GLU A 201 -8.68 -20.26 -11.40
CA GLU A 201 -9.47 -19.49 -12.37
C GLU A 201 -8.87 -18.09 -12.60
N SER A 202 -8.51 -17.37 -11.52
CA SER A 202 -7.91 -16.03 -11.62
C SER A 202 -6.56 -16.03 -12.35
N ILE A 203 -5.77 -17.10 -12.18
CA ILE A 203 -4.49 -17.26 -12.91
C ILE A 203 -4.75 -17.58 -14.38
N LEU A 204 -5.73 -18.43 -14.69
CA LEU A 204 -6.02 -18.88 -16.06
C LEU A 204 -6.67 -17.78 -16.91
N ASN A 205 -7.60 -17.03 -16.36
CA ASN A 205 -8.31 -15.95 -17.06
C ASN A 205 -7.54 -14.62 -17.06
N GLY A 206 -6.48 -14.50 -16.25
CA GLY A 206 -5.60 -13.34 -16.19
C GLY A 206 -6.01 -12.24 -15.21
N ASP A 207 -7.06 -12.40 -14.42
CA ASP A 207 -7.47 -11.39 -13.42
C ASP A 207 -6.36 -11.09 -12.43
N ILE A 208 -5.58 -12.11 -12.03
CA ILE A 208 -4.44 -11.96 -11.14
C ILE A 208 -3.39 -10.99 -11.69
N ILE A 209 -3.26 -10.87 -13.03
CA ILE A 209 -2.32 -9.93 -13.69
C ILE A 209 -2.75 -8.49 -13.40
N SER A 210 -4.04 -8.20 -13.49
CA SER A 210 -4.58 -6.87 -13.17
C SER A 210 -4.35 -6.49 -11.71
N TYR A 211 -4.52 -7.43 -10.78
CA TYR A 211 -4.21 -7.22 -9.36
C TYR A 211 -2.72 -6.97 -9.12
N ILE A 212 -1.84 -7.71 -9.81
CA ILE A 212 -0.40 -7.49 -9.74
C ILE A 212 -0.03 -6.12 -10.29
N GLN A 213 -0.60 -5.73 -11.44
CA GLN A 213 -0.38 -4.42 -12.04
C GLN A 213 -0.77 -3.30 -11.08
N GLU A 214 -1.93 -3.38 -10.45
CA GLU A 214 -2.40 -2.36 -9.51
C GLU A 214 -1.53 -2.28 -8.25
N SER A 215 -1.17 -3.43 -7.68
CA SER A 215 -0.44 -3.48 -6.40
C SER A 215 1.04 -3.17 -6.54
N TRP A 216 1.66 -3.49 -7.69
CA TRP A 216 3.11 -3.55 -7.85
C TRP A 216 3.67 -2.72 -9.01
N TRP A 217 2.87 -1.91 -9.70
CA TRP A 217 3.34 -1.17 -10.89
C TRP A 217 4.58 -0.30 -10.64
N LEU A 218 4.74 0.26 -9.43
CA LEU A 218 5.94 1.02 -9.08
C LEU A 218 7.20 0.14 -9.09
N ILE A 219 7.09 -1.11 -8.61
CA ILE A 219 8.18 -2.08 -8.69
C ILE A 219 8.38 -2.48 -10.15
N ILE A 220 7.32 -2.87 -10.87
CA ILE A 220 7.39 -3.29 -12.27
C ILE A 220 8.07 -2.22 -13.13
N LYS A 221 7.76 -0.94 -12.89
CA LYS A 221 8.43 0.20 -13.57
C LYS A 221 9.93 0.31 -13.27
N ARG A 222 10.39 -0.21 -12.13
CA ARG A 222 11.78 -0.14 -11.67
C ARG A 222 12.59 -1.39 -11.96
N LEU A 223 11.95 -2.47 -12.43
CA LEU A 223 12.65 -3.69 -12.81
C LEU A 223 13.58 -3.39 -13.98
N ASP A 224 14.79 -3.95 -13.94
CA ASP A 224 15.69 -3.95 -15.09
C ASP A 224 15.32 -5.10 -16.07
N GLU A 225 16.02 -5.16 -17.18
CA GLU A 225 15.77 -6.14 -18.25
C GLU A 225 15.95 -7.60 -17.78
N THR A 226 16.66 -7.81 -16.67
CA THR A 226 16.98 -9.13 -16.13
C THR A 226 16.01 -9.56 -15.04
N ALA A 227 15.09 -8.68 -14.66
CA ALA A 227 14.16 -8.90 -13.55
C ALA A 227 12.71 -8.95 -14.03
N SER A 228 11.88 -9.74 -13.38
CA SER A 228 10.48 -9.86 -13.78
C SER A 228 9.55 -10.30 -12.65
N ILE A 229 8.29 -9.87 -12.77
CA ILE A 229 7.14 -10.54 -12.18
C ILE A 229 6.39 -11.20 -13.34
N SER A 230 6.07 -12.48 -13.22
CA SER A 230 5.41 -13.22 -14.29
C SER A 230 4.28 -14.11 -13.78
N VAL A 231 3.33 -14.39 -14.66
CA VAL A 231 2.22 -15.32 -14.45
C VAL A 231 2.22 -16.34 -15.59
N ASN A 232 2.31 -17.62 -15.26
CA ASN A 232 2.48 -18.70 -16.23
C ASN A 232 3.61 -18.40 -17.24
N GLY A 233 4.74 -17.86 -16.77
CA GLY A 233 5.90 -17.49 -17.57
C GLY A 233 5.74 -16.24 -18.43
N LYS A 234 4.58 -15.56 -18.40
CA LYS A 234 4.36 -14.29 -19.11
C LYS A 234 4.66 -13.12 -18.19
N ASN A 235 5.60 -12.26 -18.60
CA ASN A 235 5.97 -11.08 -17.81
C ASN A 235 4.79 -10.12 -17.68
N VAL A 236 4.51 -9.71 -16.45
CA VAL A 236 3.56 -8.64 -16.13
C VAL A 236 4.21 -7.30 -16.44
N LYS A 237 3.52 -6.48 -17.23
CA LYS A 237 3.99 -5.14 -17.62
C LYS A 237 3.13 -4.07 -16.98
N VAL A 238 3.68 -2.88 -16.84
CA VAL A 238 2.87 -1.70 -16.45
C VAL A 238 1.84 -1.46 -17.56
N PRO A 239 0.55 -1.32 -17.25
CA PRO A 239 -0.47 -1.04 -18.24
C PRO A 239 -0.26 0.36 -18.84
N SER A 240 -0.55 0.52 -20.13
CA SER A 240 -0.36 1.80 -20.83
C SER A 240 -1.45 2.82 -20.52
N GLU A 241 -2.68 2.36 -20.32
CA GLU A 241 -3.85 3.24 -20.25
C GLU A 241 -3.86 4.29 -19.14
N PRO A 242 -3.44 4.02 -17.87
CA PRO A 242 -3.48 5.06 -16.85
C PRO A 242 -2.55 6.25 -17.15
N PHE A 243 -1.63 6.10 -18.10
CA PHE A 243 -0.60 7.09 -18.44
C PHE A 243 -0.91 7.91 -19.70
N ASN A 244 -2.05 7.68 -20.37
CA ASN A 244 -2.57 8.59 -21.37
C ASN A 244 -3.25 9.77 -20.67
N VAL A 245 -2.54 10.88 -20.51
CA VAL A 245 -2.94 11.94 -19.59
C VAL A 245 -2.99 13.32 -20.25
N GLU A 246 -4.03 14.08 -19.91
CA GLU A 246 -4.17 15.49 -20.23
C GLU A 246 -3.26 16.35 -19.33
N HIS A 247 -3.15 15.97 -18.06
CA HIS A 247 -2.28 16.63 -17.10
C HIS A 247 -1.48 15.63 -16.28
N ILE A 248 -0.22 15.96 -16.06
CA ILE A 248 0.72 15.19 -15.24
C ILE A 248 1.51 16.09 -14.30
N PHE A 249 1.72 15.62 -13.10
CA PHE A 249 2.70 16.14 -12.16
C PHE A 249 3.40 14.97 -11.46
N GLU A 250 4.72 14.96 -11.49
CA GLU A 250 5.54 14.04 -10.71
C GLU A 250 6.56 14.84 -9.88
N LEU A 251 6.70 14.47 -8.62
CA LEU A 251 7.72 15.00 -7.75
C LEU A 251 9.07 14.39 -8.13
N GLN A 252 10.02 15.23 -8.53
CA GLN A 252 11.33 14.77 -9.01
C GLN A 252 12.31 14.47 -7.87
N ASN A 253 12.16 15.16 -6.73
CA ASN A 253 13.04 15.00 -5.56
C ASN A 253 12.19 14.74 -4.30
N PRO A 254 12.70 13.97 -3.33
CA PRO A 254 12.05 13.80 -2.05
C PRO A 254 11.74 15.14 -1.38
N GLU A 255 10.51 15.33 -0.95
CA GLU A 255 10.04 16.55 -0.30
C GLU A 255 9.79 16.29 1.17
N LYS A 256 10.35 17.14 2.05
CA LYS A 256 10.00 17.14 3.47
C LYS A 256 8.66 17.83 3.64
N TYR A 257 7.79 17.17 4.38
CA TYR A 257 6.48 17.71 4.72
C TYR A 257 6.26 17.57 6.22
N MET A 258 5.60 18.54 6.83
CA MET A 258 5.31 18.66 8.26
C MET A 258 5.98 17.66 9.23
N ASP A 259 6.60 18.09 10.29
CA ASP A 259 7.22 17.27 11.35
C ASP A 259 8.30 16.26 10.89
N GLY A 260 8.97 16.53 9.77
CA GLY A 260 10.05 15.68 9.28
C GLY A 260 9.63 14.58 8.31
N TYR A 261 8.38 14.50 7.92
CA TYR A 261 7.83 13.57 6.95
C TYR A 261 8.45 13.76 5.57
N ARG A 262 8.89 12.65 4.97
CA ARG A 262 9.46 12.64 3.63
C ARG A 262 8.59 11.80 2.70
N VAL A 263 8.20 12.43 1.61
CA VAL A 263 7.59 11.74 0.48
C VAL A 263 8.68 11.45 -0.53
N LYS A 264 8.90 10.20 -0.85
CA LYS A 264 9.91 9.74 -1.80
C LYS A 264 9.47 10.02 -3.23
N HIS A 265 8.23 9.68 -3.55
CA HIS A 265 7.62 9.93 -4.84
C HIS A 265 6.17 10.37 -4.66
N PHE A 266 5.74 11.28 -5.48
CA PHE A 266 4.34 11.68 -5.60
C PHE A 266 4.04 11.94 -7.06
N GLY A 267 2.96 11.38 -7.55
CA GLY A 267 2.47 11.62 -8.90
C GLY A 267 0.98 11.91 -8.89
N LEU A 268 0.56 12.84 -9.75
CA LEU A 268 -0.83 13.18 -9.95
C LEU A 268 -1.12 13.28 -11.44
N TYR A 269 -2.22 12.67 -11.85
CA TYR A 269 -2.57 12.51 -13.25
C TYR A 269 -4.05 12.79 -13.46
N VAL A 270 -4.36 13.45 -14.57
CA VAL A 270 -5.73 13.54 -15.10
C VAL A 270 -5.72 12.91 -16.47
N SER A 271 -6.39 11.78 -16.62
CA SER A 271 -6.47 11.06 -17.88
C SER A 271 -7.21 11.86 -18.94
N ASP A 272 -6.83 11.70 -20.19
CA ASP A 272 -7.55 12.22 -21.36
C ASP A 272 -8.83 11.44 -21.66
N THR A 273 -8.94 10.20 -21.15
CA THR A 273 -10.11 9.34 -21.29
C THR A 273 -11.07 9.49 -20.09
N LYS A 274 -12.34 9.16 -20.29
CA LYS A 274 -13.37 9.30 -19.23
C LYS A 274 -13.24 8.28 -18.11
N ASP A 275 -12.75 7.08 -18.42
CA ASP A 275 -12.64 5.99 -17.46
C ASP A 275 -11.21 5.49 -17.40
N THR A 276 -10.58 5.62 -16.24
CA THR A 276 -9.30 4.99 -15.96
C THR A 276 -9.51 3.78 -15.07
N MET A 277 -8.64 2.78 -15.19
CA MET A 277 -8.67 1.64 -14.28
C MET A 277 -8.21 2.00 -12.86
N TRP A 278 -7.58 3.15 -12.67
CA TRP A 278 -7.11 3.64 -11.37
C TRP A 278 -7.79 4.98 -11.02
N HIS A 279 -8.17 5.12 -9.75
CA HIS A 279 -8.87 6.29 -9.24
C HIS A 279 -8.27 6.75 -7.93
N GLY A 280 -8.46 8.05 -7.61
CA GLY A 280 -8.03 8.62 -6.34
C GLY A 280 -6.52 8.65 -6.14
N ILE A 281 -6.07 8.77 -4.90
CA ILE A 281 -4.65 8.72 -4.54
C ILE A 281 -4.36 7.45 -3.77
N SER A 282 -3.52 6.59 -4.35
CA SER A 282 -3.02 5.40 -3.67
C SER A 282 -1.73 5.70 -2.93
N TYR A 283 -1.55 5.14 -1.73
CA TYR A 283 -0.28 5.25 -1.02
C TYR A 283 0.49 3.93 -1.04
N TYR A 284 1.80 4.07 -1.20
CA TYR A 284 2.73 2.98 -1.41
C TYR A 284 3.80 2.98 -0.33
N ARG A 285 4.21 1.79 0.06
CA ARG A 285 5.37 1.53 0.92
C ARG A 285 6.25 0.48 0.25
N LYS A 286 7.54 0.77 0.08
CA LYS A 286 8.49 -0.09 -0.64
C LYS A 286 8.01 -0.53 -2.02
N GLY A 287 7.28 0.35 -2.71
CA GLY A 287 6.73 0.09 -4.04
C GLY A 287 5.47 -0.79 -4.07
N MET A 288 4.96 -1.25 -2.93
CA MET A 288 3.70 -1.98 -2.80
C MET A 288 2.57 -1.01 -2.46
N LYS A 289 1.45 -1.09 -3.18
CA LYS A 289 0.23 -0.35 -2.84
C LYS A 289 -0.29 -0.86 -1.49
N ILE A 290 -0.47 0.05 -0.53
CA ILE A 290 -1.04 -0.29 0.78
C ILE A 290 -2.53 0.04 0.83
N GLY A 291 -2.93 1.18 0.27
CA GLY A 291 -4.32 1.58 0.33
C GLY A 291 -4.56 2.88 -0.42
N GLU A 292 -5.70 3.49 -0.15
CA GLU A 292 -6.14 4.72 -0.78
C GLU A 292 -6.36 5.82 0.24
N ILE A 293 -6.06 7.05 -0.17
CA ILE A 293 -6.32 8.25 0.60
C ILE A 293 -7.67 8.79 0.19
N ASP A 294 -8.58 8.83 1.14
CA ASP A 294 -9.89 9.44 0.95
C ASP A 294 -9.73 10.97 0.84
N LEU A 295 -9.78 11.47 -0.41
CA LEU A 295 -9.75 12.89 -0.72
C LEU A 295 -11.17 13.41 -0.90
N LYS A 296 -11.47 14.48 -0.20
CA LYS A 296 -12.68 15.28 -0.41
C LYS A 296 -12.40 16.31 -1.52
N ASP A 297 -13.44 16.87 -2.10
CA ASP A 297 -13.36 18.04 -3.00
C ASP A 297 -12.69 17.82 -4.36
N ILE A 298 -12.70 16.58 -4.89
CA ILE A 298 -12.36 16.35 -6.30
C ILE A 298 -13.58 16.72 -7.17
N PRO A 299 -13.44 17.64 -8.12
CA PRO A 299 -14.55 18.02 -9.01
C PRO A 299 -15.11 16.82 -9.78
N ASP A 300 -16.43 16.69 -9.85
CA ASP A 300 -17.10 15.55 -10.50
C ASP A 300 -16.68 15.37 -11.96
N LYS A 301 -16.38 16.48 -12.66
CA LYS A 301 -15.94 16.45 -14.07
C LYS A 301 -14.63 15.68 -14.31
N ILE A 302 -13.81 15.49 -13.26
CA ILE A 302 -12.52 14.77 -13.34
C ILE A 302 -12.43 13.57 -12.41
N ARG A 303 -13.43 13.33 -11.55
CA ARG A 303 -13.37 12.30 -10.52
C ARG A 303 -13.00 10.92 -11.07
N ASN A 304 -13.58 10.53 -12.20
CA ASN A 304 -13.31 9.26 -12.87
C ASN A 304 -12.06 9.26 -13.76
N ARG A 305 -11.41 10.42 -13.93
CA ARG A 305 -10.19 10.59 -14.73
C ARG A 305 -8.96 10.92 -13.89
N PHE A 306 -9.20 11.16 -12.61
CA PHE A 306 -8.19 11.59 -11.67
C PHE A 306 -7.62 10.40 -10.91
N TRP A 307 -6.30 10.27 -10.95
CA TRP A 307 -5.59 9.29 -10.14
C TRP A 307 -4.21 9.82 -9.74
N GLY A 308 -3.62 9.19 -8.77
CA GLY A 308 -2.29 9.53 -8.33
C GLY A 308 -1.75 8.56 -7.31
N PHE A 309 -0.51 8.80 -6.92
CA PHE A 309 0.15 7.99 -5.92
C PHE A 309 1.06 8.81 -5.04
N VAL A 310 1.29 8.30 -3.84
CA VAL A 310 2.32 8.78 -2.93
C VAL A 310 3.11 7.58 -2.41
N GLU A 311 4.42 7.62 -2.54
CA GLU A 311 5.33 6.66 -1.94
C GLU A 311 6.11 7.37 -0.83
N VAL A 312 6.03 6.83 0.37
CA VAL A 312 6.74 7.39 1.51
C VAL A 312 8.17 6.91 1.57
N ASP A 313 9.02 7.70 2.22
CA ASP A 313 10.43 7.38 2.42
C ASP A 313 10.61 6.29 3.49
N GLU A 314 11.76 5.62 3.46
CA GLU A 314 12.09 4.51 4.36
C GLU A 314 12.07 4.91 5.84
N GLU A 315 12.46 6.15 6.16
CA GLU A 315 12.37 6.72 7.52
C GLU A 315 10.93 6.77 8.09
N TRP A 316 9.94 6.59 7.21
CA TRP A 316 8.50 6.70 7.52
C TRP A 316 7.76 5.40 7.51
N GLU A 317 8.42 4.37 7.03
CA GLU A 317 7.83 3.05 6.90
C GLU A 317 7.39 2.49 8.24
N GLU A 318 8.12 2.82 9.31
CA GLU A 318 7.75 2.40 10.66
C GLU A 318 6.39 2.98 11.07
N GLY A 319 6.19 4.29 10.93
CA GLY A 319 4.92 4.94 11.26
C GLY A 319 3.75 4.49 10.39
N LEU A 320 3.98 4.15 9.10
CA LEU A 320 2.94 3.57 8.27
C LEU A 320 2.64 2.13 8.66
N SER A 321 3.65 1.36 9.01
CA SER A 321 3.48 -0.02 9.42
C SER A 321 2.59 -0.17 10.65
N GLU A 322 2.62 0.80 11.56
CA GLU A 322 1.78 0.83 12.76
C GLU A 322 0.29 1.04 12.44
N ILE A 323 -0.01 1.72 11.34
CA ILE A 323 -1.38 2.05 10.96
C ILE A 323 -1.97 1.13 9.91
N GLU A 324 -1.15 0.35 9.21
CA GLU A 324 -1.61 -0.60 8.20
C GLU A 324 -2.52 -1.68 8.80
N ASP A 325 -3.46 -2.14 8.01
CA ASP A 325 -4.16 -3.38 8.33
C ASP A 325 -3.22 -4.60 8.15
N ARG A 326 -3.64 -5.74 8.70
CA ARG A 326 -2.80 -6.95 8.73
C ARG A 326 -2.60 -7.60 7.36
N VAL A 327 -3.38 -7.22 6.38
CA VAL A 327 -3.34 -7.76 5.01
C VAL A 327 -2.87 -6.72 3.98
N HIS A 328 -2.43 -5.56 4.45
CA HIS A 328 -1.85 -4.49 3.63
C HIS A 328 -2.79 -3.90 2.56
N PHE A 329 -4.10 -3.87 2.82
CA PHE A 329 -5.11 -3.29 1.92
C PHE A 329 -5.74 -2.00 2.45
N GLY A 330 -5.16 -1.40 3.48
CA GLY A 330 -5.66 -0.15 4.00
C GLY A 330 -5.06 0.25 5.34
N VAL A 331 -5.77 1.17 5.97
CA VAL A 331 -5.48 1.63 7.32
C VAL A 331 -6.41 0.91 8.29
N SER A 332 -5.87 0.36 9.36
CA SER A 332 -6.65 -0.27 10.43
C SER A 332 -7.77 0.65 10.92
N LYS A 333 -8.94 0.09 11.24
CA LYS A 333 -10.17 0.87 11.57
C LYS A 333 -9.96 1.98 12.60
N GLY A 334 -9.07 1.82 13.58
CA GLY A 334 -8.76 2.83 14.60
C GLY A 334 -7.71 3.86 14.19
N SER A 335 -6.94 3.59 13.14
CA SER A 335 -5.74 4.36 12.80
C SER A 335 -5.96 5.52 11.84
N LYS A 336 -7.17 5.68 11.27
CA LYS A 336 -7.52 6.82 10.39
C LYS A 336 -7.38 8.18 11.10
N ASN A 337 -7.48 8.22 12.41
CA ASN A 337 -7.28 9.42 13.22
C ASN A 337 -5.83 9.58 13.72
N SER A 338 -4.94 8.65 13.39
CA SER A 338 -3.52 8.75 13.78
C SER A 338 -2.87 9.97 13.13
N LYS A 339 -1.91 10.56 13.83
CA LYS A 339 -1.12 11.70 13.33
C LYS A 339 -0.46 11.34 11.99
N THR A 340 0.06 10.12 11.86
CA THR A 340 0.69 9.60 10.66
C THR A 340 -0.25 9.65 9.45
N TYR A 341 -1.45 9.07 9.56
CA TYR A 341 -2.41 9.06 8.46
C TYR A 341 -2.91 10.48 8.13
N GLN A 342 -3.22 11.30 9.13
CA GLN A 342 -3.70 12.65 8.93
C GLN A 342 -2.66 13.54 8.25
N ASN A 343 -1.39 13.38 8.59
CA ASN A 343 -0.31 14.10 7.94
C ASN A 343 -0.16 13.69 6.47
N LEU A 344 -0.18 12.39 6.18
CA LEU A 344 -0.13 11.89 4.79
C LEU A 344 -1.32 12.40 3.98
N LYS A 345 -2.53 12.33 4.55
CA LYS A 345 -3.74 12.87 3.94
C LYS A 345 -3.66 14.38 3.73
N GLY A 346 -3.13 15.12 4.72
CA GLY A 346 -2.91 16.57 4.62
C GLY A 346 -1.97 16.95 3.49
N PHE A 347 -0.84 16.24 3.36
CA PHE A 347 0.09 16.41 2.24
C PHE A 347 -0.61 16.20 0.89
N CYS A 348 -1.29 15.08 0.72
CA CYS A 348 -1.99 14.77 -0.52
C CYS A 348 -3.06 15.81 -0.85
N ASN A 349 -3.89 16.20 0.12
CA ASN A 349 -4.90 17.25 -0.07
C ASN A 349 -4.27 18.57 -0.54
N GLN A 350 -3.21 19.03 0.11
CA GLN A 350 -2.55 20.29 -0.24
C GLN A 350 -2.00 20.25 -1.67
N LYS A 351 -1.29 19.16 -2.04
CA LYS A 351 -0.72 19.01 -3.40
C LYS A 351 -1.80 18.92 -4.45
N VAL A 352 -2.84 18.12 -4.21
CA VAL A 352 -3.98 17.97 -5.11
C VAL A 352 -4.69 19.30 -5.33
N GLN A 353 -5.07 20.02 -4.27
CA GLN A 353 -5.74 21.30 -4.37
C GLN A 353 -4.91 22.32 -5.16
N SER A 354 -3.61 22.43 -4.84
CA SER A 354 -2.70 23.34 -5.54
C SER A 354 -2.62 23.04 -7.05
N LEU A 355 -2.55 21.75 -7.43
CA LEU A 355 -2.46 21.33 -8.82
C LEU A 355 -3.78 21.50 -9.57
N LEU A 356 -4.92 21.19 -8.93
CA LEU A 356 -6.23 21.39 -9.52
C LEU A 356 -6.56 22.87 -9.77
N ILE A 357 -6.09 23.75 -8.88
CA ILE A 357 -6.14 25.20 -9.12
C ILE A 357 -5.27 25.57 -10.33
N LYS A 358 -4.02 25.12 -10.35
CA LYS A 358 -3.07 25.39 -11.44
C LYS A 358 -3.59 24.92 -12.81
N TRP A 359 -4.29 23.79 -12.84
CA TRP A 359 -4.88 23.23 -14.05
C TRP A 359 -6.29 23.78 -14.38
N GLY A 360 -6.81 24.69 -13.54
CA GLY A 360 -8.09 25.36 -13.77
C GLY A 360 -9.34 24.52 -13.51
N TYR A 361 -9.20 23.40 -12.79
CA TYR A 361 -10.35 22.55 -12.42
C TYR A 361 -11.13 23.11 -11.23
N ILE A 362 -10.47 23.82 -10.33
CA ILE A 362 -11.08 24.52 -9.20
C ILE A 362 -10.62 25.98 -9.18
N LYS A 363 -11.46 26.84 -8.64
CA LYS A 363 -11.13 28.24 -8.48
C LYS A 363 -10.23 28.44 -7.26
N ASN A 364 -9.32 29.40 -7.34
CA ASN A 364 -8.50 29.78 -6.20
C ASN A 364 -9.35 30.63 -5.24
N LYS A 365 -9.78 30.05 -4.13
CA LYS A 365 -10.57 30.77 -3.11
C LYS A 365 -9.83 32.01 -2.58
N GLU A 366 -8.52 31.96 -2.40
CA GLU A 366 -7.74 33.12 -1.96
C GLU A 366 -7.79 34.27 -2.96
N TYR A 367 -7.84 33.98 -4.26
CA TYR A 367 -7.97 34.99 -5.30
C TYR A 367 -9.40 35.62 -5.31
N GLU A 368 -10.43 34.81 -5.07
CA GLU A 368 -11.80 35.29 -4.93
C GLU A 368 -11.98 36.11 -3.66
N ASP A 369 -11.42 35.66 -2.54
CA ASP A 369 -11.41 36.40 -1.26
C ASP A 369 -10.66 37.74 -1.39
N LYS A 370 -9.53 37.75 -2.10
CA LYS A 370 -8.83 39.01 -2.39
C LYS A 370 -9.67 39.96 -3.26
N LYS A 371 -10.31 39.44 -4.30
CA LYS A 371 -11.19 40.24 -5.17
C LYS A 371 -12.41 40.78 -4.41
N LEU A 372 -12.98 39.97 -3.51
CA LEU A 372 -14.07 40.41 -2.62
C LEU A 372 -13.56 41.49 -1.65
N LYS A 373 -12.39 41.32 -1.06
CA LYS A 373 -11.75 42.29 -0.17
C LYS A 373 -11.51 43.63 -0.88
N ASP A 374 -10.97 43.58 -2.10
CA ASP A 374 -10.69 44.75 -2.91
C ASP A 374 -12.02 45.46 -3.29
N SER A 375 -13.08 44.70 -3.55
CA SER A 375 -14.41 45.26 -3.83
C SER A 375 -15.04 45.89 -2.60
N LEU A 376 -14.95 45.25 -1.44
CA LEU A 376 -15.41 45.80 -0.15
C LEU A 376 -14.63 47.06 0.27
N SER A 377 -13.33 47.11 -0.01
CA SER A 377 -12.51 48.32 0.23
C SER A 377 -12.98 49.49 -0.63
N LYS A 378 -13.32 49.27 -1.93
CA LYS A 378 -13.86 50.32 -2.81
C LYS A 378 -15.23 50.83 -2.32
N ILE A 379 -16.10 49.91 -1.90
CA ILE A 379 -17.42 50.31 -1.33
C ILE A 379 -17.21 51.12 -0.06
N ALA A 380 -16.27 50.76 0.81
CA ALA A 380 -15.95 51.50 2.00
C ALA A 380 -15.44 52.93 1.70
N GLU A 381 -14.59 53.06 0.67
CA GLU A 381 -14.07 54.35 0.20
C GLU A 381 -15.23 55.22 -0.37
N GLU A 382 -16.12 54.63 -1.18
CA GLU A 382 -17.29 55.33 -1.73
C GLU A 382 -18.26 55.80 -0.62
N LEU A 383 -18.50 54.98 0.39
CA LEU A 383 -19.32 55.34 1.56
C LEU A 383 -18.66 56.45 2.37
N GLN A 384 -17.33 56.41 2.56
CA GLN A 384 -16.61 57.46 3.27
C GLN A 384 -16.65 58.80 2.54
N ASP A 385 -16.58 58.80 1.21
CA ASP A 385 -16.74 59.98 0.36
C ASP A 385 -18.19 60.54 0.42
N LEU A 386 -19.17 59.63 0.45
CA LEU A 386 -20.58 60.00 0.58
C LEU A 386 -20.89 60.64 1.95
N PHE A 387 -20.36 60.09 3.02
CA PHE A 387 -20.51 60.65 4.38
C PHE A 387 -19.77 62.01 4.53
N GLY A 388 -18.62 62.15 3.89
CA GLY A 388 -17.91 63.43 3.82
C GLY A 388 -18.72 64.50 3.08
N LYS A 389 -19.37 64.14 1.96
CA LYS A 389 -20.29 65.06 1.22
C LYS A 389 -21.57 65.39 1.95
N LEU A 390 -22.03 64.58 2.89
CA LEU A 390 -23.21 64.81 3.69
C LEU A 390 -22.97 65.69 4.93
N GLY A 391 -21.75 66.25 5.09
CA GLY A 391 -21.47 67.23 6.13
C GLY A 391 -21.33 66.68 7.53
N TYR A 392 -21.08 65.38 7.68
CA TYR A 392 -20.85 64.75 9.00
C TYR A 392 -19.54 65.22 9.64
N GLU A 393 -18.67 65.91 8.91
CA GLU A 393 -17.43 66.48 9.44
C GLU A 393 -17.60 67.73 10.29
N ASP A 394 -18.78 68.38 10.21
CA ASP A 394 -18.96 69.75 10.81
C ASP A 394 -19.63 69.75 12.17
N LEU A 395 -19.99 68.62 12.74
CA LEU A 395 -20.68 68.57 14.05
C LEU A 395 -19.74 68.58 15.27
N GLY A 396 -18.43 68.82 15.13
CA GLY A 396 -17.53 68.97 16.26
C GLY A 396 -17.45 67.80 17.22
N ILE A 397 -18.18 66.74 16.96
CA ILE A 397 -18.22 65.48 17.66
C ILE A 397 -17.64 64.41 16.71
N GLY A 398 -16.46 64.68 16.21
CA GLY A 398 -15.75 63.70 15.35
C GLY A 398 -15.18 62.58 16.24
N PRO A 399 -15.65 61.33 16.09
CA PRO A 399 -14.86 60.27 16.59
C PRO A 399 -13.54 60.30 15.85
N LYS A 400 -12.40 60.19 16.61
CA LYS A 400 -11.11 59.89 16.02
C LYS A 400 -11.28 58.82 14.96
N LYS A 401 -10.69 59.01 13.75
CA LYS A 401 -10.74 58.03 12.65
C LYS A 401 -10.82 56.62 13.25
N PRO A 402 -11.93 55.88 12.99
CA PRO A 402 -12.01 54.53 13.50
C PRO A 402 -10.88 53.73 12.84
N ASP A 403 -10.00 53.21 13.66
CA ASP A 403 -8.96 52.30 13.19
C ASP A 403 -9.65 50.98 12.83
N PHE A 404 -10.08 50.84 11.56
CA PHE A 404 -10.71 49.64 11.07
C PHE A 404 -9.68 48.52 10.95
N ASN A 405 -9.29 47.97 12.09
CA ASN A 405 -8.53 46.76 12.15
C ASN A 405 -9.51 45.56 12.07
N VAL A 406 -9.97 45.26 10.86
CA VAL A 406 -10.76 44.05 10.62
C VAL A 406 -9.80 42.87 10.74
N ARG A 407 -9.75 42.25 11.94
CA ARG A 407 -9.09 40.99 12.13
C ARG A 407 -10.00 39.92 11.63
N TRP A 408 -9.68 39.30 10.48
CA TRP A 408 -10.39 38.19 9.88
C TRP A 408 -10.53 36.95 10.79
N GLN A 409 -9.78 36.90 11.90
CA GLN A 409 -9.87 35.86 12.92
C GLN A 409 -11.21 35.85 13.69
N ASP A 410 -11.97 36.95 13.66
CA ASP A 410 -13.23 37.09 14.39
C ASP A 410 -14.47 36.80 13.52
N ILE A 411 -14.30 36.53 12.22
CA ILE A 411 -15.39 36.13 11.34
C ILE A 411 -15.59 34.62 11.51
N LYS A 412 -16.44 34.23 12.46
CA LYS A 412 -17.00 32.87 12.51
C LYS A 412 -17.99 32.77 11.35
N TYR A 413 -17.60 32.06 10.28
CA TYR A 413 -18.56 31.64 9.29
C TYR A 413 -19.63 30.78 9.96
N PRO A 414 -20.92 31.12 9.87
CA PRO A 414 -21.97 30.29 10.43
C PRO A 414 -22.27 29.07 9.53
N VAL A 415 -21.32 28.65 8.71
CA VAL A 415 -21.50 27.49 7.85
C VAL A 415 -21.13 26.26 8.63
N LYS A 416 -22.11 25.60 9.19
CA LYS A 416 -22.04 24.20 9.52
C LYS A 416 -21.96 23.43 8.21
N ASP A 417 -20.91 22.61 8.09
CA ASP A 417 -20.76 21.51 7.11
C ASP A 417 -21.56 21.65 5.79
N SER A 418 -20.84 21.98 4.73
CA SER A 418 -21.18 21.68 3.33
C SER A 418 -22.35 22.37 2.62
N GLU A 419 -22.91 23.44 3.10
CA GLU A 419 -23.82 24.26 2.28
C GLU A 419 -23.03 25.27 1.46
N GLN A 420 -23.06 25.11 0.14
CA GLN A 420 -22.55 26.12 -0.81
C GLN A 420 -23.45 27.35 -0.74
N VAL A 421 -22.86 28.51 -0.47
CA VAL A 421 -23.53 29.78 -0.68
C VAL A 421 -23.77 29.97 -2.19
N THR A 422 -25.00 29.88 -2.63
CA THR A 422 -25.36 30.10 -4.03
C THR A 422 -25.55 31.60 -4.31
N SER A 423 -25.31 32.02 -5.56
CA SER A 423 -25.51 33.39 -5.98
C SER A 423 -26.98 33.78 -5.77
N GLY A 424 -27.26 34.65 -4.81
CA GLY A 424 -28.61 35.08 -4.41
C GLY A 424 -28.88 34.97 -2.92
N ASP A 425 -28.00 34.33 -2.15
CA ASP A 425 -28.15 34.25 -0.69
C ASP A 425 -27.83 35.60 -0.02
N GLU A 426 -28.72 36.07 0.86
CA GLU A 426 -28.51 37.27 1.66
C GLU A 426 -27.44 36.96 2.75
N ILE A 427 -26.27 37.57 2.62
CA ILE A 427 -25.24 37.53 3.66
C ILE A 427 -25.48 38.69 4.61
N LYS A 428 -25.95 38.41 5.85
CA LYS A 428 -26.11 39.42 6.88
C LYS A 428 -24.78 39.63 7.63
N PHE A 429 -24.20 40.80 7.45
CA PHE A 429 -23.08 41.26 8.24
C PHE A 429 -23.57 42.05 9.46
N SER A 430 -23.11 41.69 10.67
CA SER A 430 -23.25 42.53 11.84
C SER A 430 -21.90 43.18 12.16
N MET A 431 -21.87 44.50 12.06
CA MET A 431 -20.68 45.28 12.43
C MET A 431 -20.91 45.88 13.83
N ARG A 432 -20.03 45.54 14.77
CA ARG A 432 -20.04 46.15 16.10
C ARG A 432 -19.05 47.33 16.09
N ILE A 433 -19.57 48.54 16.12
CA ILE A 433 -18.76 49.74 16.26
C ILE A 433 -18.61 49.96 17.78
N THR A 434 -17.42 49.89 18.30
CA THR A 434 -17.09 50.30 19.65
C THR A 434 -16.39 51.65 19.56
N SER A 435 -17.01 52.65 20.19
CA SER A 435 -16.46 53.98 20.38
C SER A 435 -15.40 54.00 21.48
#